data_7a5b4e04aeb62bbd95b6e00140f89081
#
_entry.id   7a5b4e04aeb62bbd95b6e00140f89081
#
_cell.length_a   1.000
_cell.length_b   1.000
_cell.length_c   1.000
_cell.angle_alpha   90.00
_cell.angle_beta   90.00
_cell.angle_gamma   90.00
#
_symmetry.space_group_name_H-M   'P 1'
#
loop_
_entity.id
_entity.type
_entity.pdbx_description
1 polymer ?
#
loop_
_entity_poly.entity_id
_entity_poly.type
_entity_poly.pdbx_seq_one_letter_code
_entity_poly.pdbx_strand_id
1 'polypeptide(L)'
;MKYKIITLFIIMYSMLFPVNVEFSFGGGAGSSAEFSYVEFNEPSAWLSEEGSRTDDGVSASAFLDIGYNFKLQNAGALSSVSLLLETGYNYYMRIRTRYKEYPEYRHKFFYHNLILGIMPKLNFDYGISFGIGAGILLPLYSKSSKNNHEVNHGLAGYDYDHIKEFDFEKISYMYKVPIMPYIKLNLEKNFYMSELWAFKIGANLVYNFGMEFDMDKLKSGSYKYGYDKYKFSSLSFEVFFGLGFGRPK
;
A
#
# COMPACT_ATOMS: atom_id res chain seq x y z
N MET A 1 -5.17 -37.73 -12.04
CA MET A 1 -5.18 -37.12 -10.71
C MET A 1 -5.49 -35.63 -10.68
N LYS A 2 -4.94 -34.82 -11.58
CA LYS A 2 -5.13 -33.34 -11.58
C LYS A 2 -6.59 -32.87 -11.64
N TYR A 3 -7.43 -33.51 -12.46
CA TYR A 3 -8.84 -33.12 -12.59
C TYR A 3 -9.69 -33.46 -11.35
N LYS A 4 -9.36 -34.54 -10.60
CA LYS A 4 -10.09 -34.90 -9.38
C LYS A 4 -9.87 -33.87 -8.25
N ILE A 5 -8.71 -33.20 -8.21
CA ILE A 5 -8.42 -32.16 -7.23
C ILE A 5 -9.21 -30.90 -7.56
N ILE A 6 -9.28 -30.52 -8.84
CA ILE A 6 -10.07 -29.36 -9.31
C ILE A 6 -11.56 -29.61 -9.05
N THR A 7 -12.07 -30.80 -9.36
CA THR A 7 -13.47 -31.17 -9.10
C THR A 7 -13.78 -31.20 -7.61
N LEU A 8 -12.86 -31.70 -6.77
CA LEU A 8 -13.00 -31.68 -5.31
C LEU A 8 -13.01 -30.25 -4.77
N PHE A 9 -12.15 -29.38 -5.30
CA PHE A 9 -12.13 -27.95 -4.98
C PHE A 9 -13.45 -27.25 -5.37
N ILE A 10 -14.00 -27.55 -6.55
CA ILE A 10 -15.29 -26.98 -7.02
C ILE A 10 -16.44 -27.51 -6.14
N ILE A 11 -16.44 -28.79 -5.77
CA ILE A 11 -17.48 -29.40 -4.91
C ILE A 11 -17.35 -28.87 -3.47
N MET A 12 -16.16 -28.79 -2.91
CA MET A 12 -15.93 -28.14 -1.61
C MET A 12 -16.32 -26.66 -1.65
N TYR A 13 -16.02 -25.97 -2.74
CA TYR A 13 -16.43 -24.60 -2.97
C TYR A 13 -17.96 -24.46 -2.96
N SER A 14 -18.69 -25.33 -3.65
CA SER A 14 -20.15 -25.29 -3.68
C SER A 14 -20.83 -25.69 -2.36
N MET A 15 -20.14 -26.46 -1.51
CA MET A 15 -20.67 -26.90 -0.20
C MET A 15 -20.27 -25.97 0.96
N LEU A 16 -19.14 -25.26 0.85
CA LEU A 16 -18.59 -24.40 1.92
C LEU A 16 -19.03 -22.95 1.83
N PHE A 17 -19.60 -22.52 0.71
CA PHE A 17 -20.04 -21.15 0.55
C PHE A 17 -21.57 -21.05 0.57
N PRO A 18 -22.20 -20.82 1.73
CA PRO A 18 -23.53 -20.26 1.74
C PRO A 18 -23.50 -18.97 0.90
N VAL A 19 -24.61 -18.65 0.25
CA VAL A 19 -24.82 -17.55 -0.70
C VAL A 19 -24.28 -16.16 -0.26
N ASN A 20 -23.74 -16.07 0.93
CA ASN A 20 -23.29 -14.84 1.60
C ASN A 20 -21.75 -14.63 1.64
N VAL A 21 -20.93 -15.57 1.17
CA VAL A 21 -19.48 -15.34 1.12
C VAL A 21 -19.14 -14.50 -0.11
N GLU A 22 -18.42 -13.44 0.12
CA GLU A 22 -17.89 -12.57 -0.92
C GLU A 22 -16.39 -12.86 -1.11
N PHE A 23 -16.00 -13.03 -2.36
CA PHE A 23 -14.62 -13.18 -2.77
C PHE A 23 -14.34 -12.23 -3.92
N SER A 24 -13.24 -11.51 -3.90
CA SER A 24 -12.82 -10.70 -5.03
C SER A 24 -11.31 -10.65 -5.18
N PHE A 25 -10.87 -10.49 -6.41
CA PHE A 25 -9.46 -10.25 -6.72
C PHE A 25 -9.34 -9.26 -7.87
N GLY A 26 -8.21 -8.59 -7.91
CA GLY A 26 -7.97 -7.60 -8.95
C GLY A 26 -6.61 -6.94 -8.80
N GLY A 27 -6.43 -5.87 -9.57
CA GLY A 27 -5.25 -5.04 -9.52
C GLY A 27 -5.56 -3.61 -9.84
N GLY A 28 -4.74 -2.72 -9.33
CA GLY A 28 -4.85 -1.29 -9.52
C GLY A 28 -3.51 -0.62 -9.71
N ALA A 29 -3.57 0.62 -10.19
CA ALA A 29 -2.42 1.49 -10.28
C ALA A 29 -2.85 2.94 -10.08
N GLY A 30 -1.91 3.78 -9.66
CA GLY A 30 -2.20 5.17 -9.39
C GLY A 30 -0.98 6.00 -9.06
N SER A 31 -1.25 7.21 -8.62
CA SER A 31 -0.25 8.17 -8.17
C SER A 31 -0.26 8.29 -6.66
N SER A 32 0.85 8.72 -6.10
CA SER A 32 0.99 8.99 -4.67
C SER A 32 1.76 10.27 -4.43
N ALA A 33 1.42 10.94 -3.33
CA ALA A 33 2.21 12.02 -2.75
C ALA A 33 2.81 11.51 -1.44
N GLU A 34 4.11 11.65 -1.28
CA GLU A 34 4.79 11.31 -0.04
C GLU A 34 5.12 12.55 0.77
N PHE A 35 4.94 12.47 2.08
CA PHE A 35 5.24 13.51 3.03
C PHE A 35 6.37 13.04 3.93
N SER A 36 7.51 13.71 3.88
CA SER A 36 8.62 13.44 4.78
C SER A 36 8.65 14.49 5.89
N TYR A 37 8.88 14.01 7.13
CA TYR A 37 9.09 14.83 8.31
C TYR A 37 10.49 14.56 8.86
N VAL A 38 11.26 15.63 8.99
CA VAL A 38 12.66 15.59 9.46
C VAL A 38 12.82 16.55 10.62
N GLU A 39 13.43 16.08 11.70
CA GLU A 39 13.81 16.89 12.86
C GLU A 39 15.34 16.88 12.99
N PHE A 40 15.94 18.05 13.07
CA PHE A 40 17.40 18.23 13.06
C PHE A 40 17.93 18.54 14.47
N ASN A 41 19.10 17.99 14.80
CA ASN A 41 19.79 18.20 16.09
C ASN A 41 20.38 19.61 16.21
N GLU A 42 20.76 20.20 15.07
CA GLU A 42 21.37 21.53 15.06
C GLU A 42 20.71 22.38 13.97
N PRO A 43 20.37 23.63 14.24
CA PRO A 43 19.83 24.55 13.26
C PRO A 43 20.94 25.04 12.31
N SER A 44 21.27 24.23 11.31
CA SER A 44 22.13 24.70 10.22
C SER A 44 21.27 25.31 9.13
N ALA A 45 21.57 26.55 8.73
CA ALA A 45 20.75 27.35 7.83
C ALA A 45 20.46 26.68 6.47
N TRP A 46 21.36 25.82 6.00
CA TRP A 46 21.19 25.09 4.73
C TRP A 46 20.46 23.75 4.87
N LEU A 47 20.26 23.24 6.11
CA LEU A 47 19.44 22.05 6.40
C LEU A 47 17.96 22.46 6.63
N SER A 48 17.66 23.69 6.99
CA SER A 48 16.30 24.16 7.24
C SER A 48 15.41 24.14 6.00
N GLU A 49 15.98 24.18 4.80
CA GLU A 49 15.25 24.02 3.53
C GLU A 49 14.87 22.55 3.22
N GLU A 50 15.52 21.59 3.87
CA GLU A 50 15.21 20.15 3.74
C GLU A 50 14.11 19.66 4.70
N GLY A 51 13.44 20.53 5.46
CA GLY A 51 12.35 20.22 6.38
C GLY A 51 11.24 19.37 5.74
N SER A 52 10.02 19.48 6.23
CA SER A 52 8.86 18.75 5.68
C SER A 52 8.72 18.95 4.17
N ARG A 53 8.72 17.86 3.42
CA ARG A 53 8.74 17.88 1.94
C ARG A 53 7.70 16.93 1.37
N THR A 54 7.19 17.29 0.20
CA THR A 54 6.30 16.43 -0.60
C THR A 54 7.07 15.91 -1.82
N ASP A 55 7.11 14.61 -1.99
CA ASP A 55 7.69 13.92 -3.12
C ASP A 55 6.60 13.20 -3.92
N ASP A 56 6.80 13.04 -5.22
CA ASP A 56 5.88 12.31 -6.09
C ASP A 56 6.17 10.81 -6.08
N GLY A 57 5.13 10.02 -6.32
CA GLY A 57 5.25 8.57 -6.39
C GLY A 57 4.22 7.93 -7.31
N VAL A 58 4.43 6.64 -7.54
CA VAL A 58 3.51 5.77 -8.28
C VAL A 58 3.27 4.53 -7.44
N SER A 59 2.02 4.08 -7.38
CA SER A 59 1.63 2.83 -6.73
C SER A 59 0.98 1.88 -7.72
N ALA A 60 1.17 0.59 -7.48
CA ALA A 60 0.45 -0.47 -8.14
C ALA A 60 0.15 -1.57 -7.13
N SER A 61 -1.03 -2.17 -7.21
CA SER A 61 -1.47 -3.18 -6.27
C SER A 61 -2.12 -4.37 -6.96
N ALA A 62 -1.99 -5.55 -6.34
CA ALA A 62 -2.81 -6.71 -6.63
C ALA A 62 -3.44 -7.14 -5.30
N PHE A 63 -4.74 -7.35 -5.29
CA PHE A 63 -5.49 -7.64 -4.07
C PHE A 63 -6.33 -8.90 -4.19
N LEU A 64 -6.57 -9.48 -3.05
CA LEU A 64 -7.47 -10.60 -2.80
C LEU A 64 -8.28 -10.26 -1.55
N ASP A 65 -9.59 -10.16 -1.71
CA ASP A 65 -10.52 -9.94 -0.61
C ASP A 65 -11.37 -11.19 -0.42
N ILE A 66 -11.57 -11.58 0.83
CA ILE A 66 -12.48 -12.65 1.20
C ILE A 66 -13.26 -12.25 2.44
N GLY A 67 -14.55 -12.50 2.45
CA GLY A 67 -15.35 -12.15 3.60
C GLY A 67 -16.80 -12.55 3.48
N TYR A 68 -17.61 -11.93 4.31
CA TYR A 68 -19.01 -12.25 4.44
C TYR A 68 -19.89 -11.04 4.11
N ASN A 69 -20.95 -11.29 3.35
CA ASN A 69 -21.95 -10.31 2.95
C ASN A 69 -23.25 -10.52 3.73
N PHE A 70 -23.66 -9.53 4.49
CA PHE A 70 -24.89 -9.52 5.29
C PHE A 70 -25.97 -8.78 4.52
N LYS A 71 -26.96 -9.50 3.97
CA LYS A 71 -28.12 -8.89 3.31
C LYS A 71 -28.97 -8.12 4.30
N LEU A 72 -29.40 -6.95 3.91
CA LEU A 72 -30.32 -6.13 4.68
C LEU A 72 -31.72 -6.20 4.05
N GLN A 73 -32.73 -6.39 4.91
CA GLN A 73 -34.12 -6.34 4.48
C GLN A 73 -34.69 -4.96 4.79
N ASN A 74 -35.39 -4.38 3.83
CA ASN A 74 -36.09 -3.09 4.00
C ASN A 74 -35.18 -1.89 4.34
N ALA A 75 -33.92 -1.90 3.91
CA ALA A 75 -32.95 -0.84 4.21
C ALA A 75 -32.86 0.24 3.09
N GLY A 76 -33.91 0.39 2.29
CA GLY A 76 -33.94 1.35 1.16
C GLY A 76 -32.91 0.99 0.10
N ALA A 77 -32.10 1.96 -0.31
CA ALA A 77 -31.08 1.76 -1.35
C ALA A 77 -29.84 0.95 -0.87
N LEU A 78 -29.69 0.69 0.43
CA LEU A 78 -28.62 -0.12 1.00
C LEU A 78 -29.01 -1.60 0.94
N SER A 79 -28.39 -2.38 0.07
CA SER A 79 -28.75 -3.78 -0.16
C SER A 79 -28.07 -4.74 0.81
N SER A 80 -26.81 -4.45 1.21
CA SER A 80 -26.05 -5.32 2.13
C SER A 80 -24.84 -4.61 2.72
N VAL A 81 -24.28 -5.24 3.74
CA VAL A 81 -22.99 -4.86 4.34
C VAL A 81 -22.03 -6.04 4.22
N SER A 82 -20.83 -5.82 3.73
CA SER A 82 -19.78 -6.83 3.69
C SER A 82 -18.71 -6.53 4.73
N LEU A 83 -18.11 -7.58 5.29
CA LEU A 83 -16.89 -7.50 6.07
C LEU A 83 -15.84 -8.37 5.38
N LEU A 84 -14.79 -7.73 4.86
CA LEU A 84 -13.77 -8.36 4.06
C LEU A 84 -12.43 -8.40 4.80
N LEU A 85 -11.73 -9.51 4.71
CA LEU A 85 -10.30 -9.62 4.94
C LEU A 85 -9.61 -9.31 3.62
N GLU A 86 -8.68 -8.37 3.65
CA GLU A 86 -7.89 -7.96 2.51
C GLU A 86 -6.48 -8.51 2.65
N THR A 87 -5.98 -9.15 1.60
CA THR A 87 -4.58 -9.49 1.44
C THR A 87 -4.14 -9.14 0.03
N GLY A 88 -2.85 -8.92 -0.17
CA GLY A 88 -2.39 -8.56 -1.50
C GLY A 88 -0.94 -8.14 -1.53
N TYR A 89 -0.56 -7.65 -2.67
CA TYR A 89 0.77 -7.12 -2.94
C TYR A 89 0.64 -5.66 -3.36
N ASN A 90 1.49 -4.80 -2.80
CA ASN A 90 1.60 -3.41 -3.18
C ASN A 90 3.03 -3.10 -3.62
N TYR A 91 3.15 -2.56 -4.80
CA TYR A 91 4.36 -1.94 -5.32
C TYR A 91 4.23 -0.43 -5.18
N TYR A 92 5.20 0.18 -4.54
CA TYR A 92 5.23 1.61 -4.33
C TYR A 92 6.58 2.16 -4.76
N MET A 93 6.57 3.12 -5.69
CA MET A 93 7.76 3.83 -6.13
C MET A 93 7.66 5.29 -5.68
N ARG A 94 8.70 5.75 -5.01
CA ARG A 94 8.88 7.13 -4.59
C ARG A 94 9.99 7.77 -5.42
N ILE A 95 9.77 9.01 -5.84
CA ILE A 95 10.76 9.82 -6.58
C ILE A 95 11.08 11.03 -5.73
N ARG A 96 12.25 11.04 -5.11
CA ARG A 96 12.76 12.19 -4.36
C ARG A 96 13.65 13.04 -5.25
N THR A 97 13.25 14.29 -5.49
CA THR A 97 14.08 15.28 -6.19
C THR A 97 14.75 16.15 -5.14
N ARG A 98 16.07 16.06 -5.01
CA ARG A 98 16.81 16.77 -3.95
C ARG A 98 16.79 18.26 -4.12
N TYR A 99 16.97 18.73 -5.35
CA TYR A 99 16.95 20.15 -5.71
C TYR A 99 15.97 20.35 -6.87
N LYS A 100 15.00 21.26 -6.73
CA LYS A 100 14.05 21.57 -7.81
C LYS A 100 14.75 22.08 -9.07
N GLU A 101 15.87 22.77 -8.87
CA GLU A 101 16.67 23.36 -9.95
C GLU A 101 17.56 22.36 -10.68
N TYR A 102 17.77 21.18 -10.10
CA TYR A 102 18.64 20.13 -10.64
C TYR A 102 17.91 18.80 -10.69
N PRO A 103 17.01 18.61 -11.68
CA PRO A 103 16.19 17.38 -11.79
C PRO A 103 17.00 16.10 -12.01
N GLU A 104 18.26 16.20 -12.38
CA GLU A 104 19.20 15.07 -12.48
C GLU A 104 19.49 14.40 -11.13
N TYR A 105 19.32 15.10 -10.02
CA TYR A 105 19.50 14.54 -8.68
C TYR A 105 18.23 13.88 -8.14
N ARG A 106 17.70 12.91 -8.90
CA ARG A 106 16.54 12.13 -8.51
C ARG A 106 16.95 10.83 -7.87
N HIS A 107 16.44 10.58 -6.66
CA HIS A 107 16.51 9.29 -6.01
C HIS A 107 15.17 8.57 -6.17
N LYS A 108 15.20 7.35 -6.64
CA LYS A 108 14.02 6.49 -6.72
C LYS A 108 14.13 5.41 -5.68
N PHE A 109 13.09 5.24 -4.90
CA PHE A 109 12.95 4.17 -3.93
C PHE A 109 11.77 3.30 -4.36
N PHE A 110 11.98 2.00 -4.34
CA PHE A 110 10.98 1.01 -4.71
C PHE A 110 10.70 0.16 -3.49
N TYR A 111 9.45 0.00 -3.12
CA TYR A 111 9.01 -0.85 -2.03
C TYR A 111 8.07 -1.92 -2.55
N HIS A 112 8.30 -3.13 -2.09
CA HIS A 112 7.48 -4.30 -2.36
C HIS A 112 6.86 -4.72 -1.04
N ASN A 113 5.54 -4.57 -0.89
CA ASN A 113 4.84 -4.74 0.36
C ASN A 113 3.79 -5.84 0.26
N LEU A 114 3.61 -6.58 1.35
CA LEU A 114 2.43 -7.41 1.57
C LEU A 114 1.34 -6.55 2.22
N ILE A 115 0.12 -6.62 1.71
CA ILE A 115 -1.06 -5.98 2.27
C ILE A 115 -1.75 -6.98 3.19
N LEU A 116 -2.10 -6.56 4.41
CA LEU A 116 -2.97 -7.30 5.33
C LEU A 116 -3.93 -6.31 5.99
N GLY A 117 -5.24 -6.53 5.84
CA GLY A 117 -6.22 -5.59 6.35
C GLY A 117 -7.62 -6.15 6.48
N ILE A 118 -8.51 -5.28 6.94
CA ILE A 118 -9.95 -5.51 7.01
C ILE A 118 -10.67 -4.33 6.33
N MET A 119 -11.78 -4.63 5.66
CA MET A 119 -12.58 -3.62 4.95
C MET A 119 -14.08 -3.90 5.12
N PRO A 120 -14.76 -3.25 6.08
CA PRO A 120 -16.21 -3.11 6.04
C PRO A 120 -16.62 -2.33 4.79
N LYS A 121 -17.69 -2.80 4.13
CA LYS A 121 -18.17 -2.25 2.86
C LYS A 121 -19.70 -2.19 2.84
N LEU A 122 -20.23 -1.04 2.49
CA LEU A 122 -21.65 -0.78 2.24
C LEU A 122 -21.94 -1.04 0.77
N ASN A 123 -22.93 -1.84 0.49
CA ASN A 123 -23.33 -2.24 -0.85
C ASN A 123 -24.71 -1.67 -1.16
N PHE A 124 -24.77 -0.83 -2.16
CA PHE A 124 -25.98 -0.16 -2.59
C PHE A 124 -26.57 -0.85 -3.82
N ASP A 125 -27.83 -0.55 -4.09
CA ASP A 125 -28.48 -0.91 -5.34
C ASP A 125 -27.69 -0.42 -6.55
N TYR A 126 -27.95 -0.98 -7.71
CA TYR A 126 -27.22 -0.70 -8.95
C TYR A 126 -25.72 -1.09 -8.92
N GLY A 127 -25.28 -1.88 -7.93
CA GLY A 127 -23.92 -2.39 -7.86
C GLY A 127 -22.87 -1.36 -7.42
N ILE A 128 -23.25 -0.26 -6.80
CA ILE A 128 -22.32 0.70 -6.19
C ILE A 128 -21.93 0.18 -4.79
N SER A 129 -20.67 0.38 -4.39
CA SER A 129 -20.22 0.06 -3.04
C SER A 129 -19.22 1.07 -2.55
N PHE A 130 -19.31 1.31 -1.25
CA PHE A 130 -18.37 2.17 -0.53
C PHE A 130 -17.77 1.39 0.65
N GLY A 131 -16.44 1.37 0.74
CA GLY A 131 -15.68 0.69 1.78
C GLY A 131 -14.75 1.62 2.54
N ILE A 132 -14.53 1.29 3.81
CA ILE A 132 -13.50 1.91 4.64
C ILE A 132 -12.60 0.78 5.12
N GLY A 133 -11.34 0.76 4.68
CA GLY A 133 -10.36 -0.26 5.04
C GLY A 133 -9.32 0.27 6.02
N ALA A 134 -8.77 -0.64 6.80
CA ALA A 134 -7.61 -0.38 7.64
C ALA A 134 -6.74 -1.64 7.73
N GLY A 135 -5.43 -1.45 7.84
CA GLY A 135 -4.51 -2.59 7.90
C GLY A 135 -3.06 -2.15 8.00
N ILE A 136 -2.21 -3.06 7.58
CA ILE A 136 -0.76 -2.86 7.55
C ILE A 136 -0.20 -3.22 6.17
N LEU A 137 0.82 -2.48 5.75
CA LEU A 137 1.75 -2.86 4.70
C LEU A 137 3.02 -3.37 5.37
N LEU A 138 3.39 -4.61 5.05
CA LEU A 138 4.62 -5.21 5.51
C LEU A 138 5.65 -5.15 4.37
N PRO A 139 6.70 -4.32 4.47
CA PRO A 139 7.72 -4.22 3.43
C PRO A 139 8.56 -5.49 3.39
N LEU A 140 8.49 -6.22 2.28
CA LEU A 140 9.24 -7.46 2.06
C LEU A 140 10.62 -7.18 1.46
N TYR A 141 10.68 -6.18 0.59
CA TYR A 141 11.87 -5.82 -0.16
C TYR A 141 11.81 -4.36 -0.58
N SER A 142 12.95 -3.71 -0.62
CA SER A 142 13.09 -2.34 -1.09
C SER A 142 14.36 -2.20 -1.93
N LYS A 143 14.31 -1.33 -2.93
CA LYS A 143 15.44 -1.00 -3.80
C LYS A 143 15.57 0.51 -3.93
N SER A 144 16.81 0.99 -3.93
CA SER A 144 17.10 2.38 -4.27
C SER A 144 17.91 2.48 -5.56
N SER A 145 17.64 3.50 -6.37
CA SER A 145 18.38 3.80 -7.60
C SER A 145 18.75 5.27 -7.61
N LYS A 146 20.03 5.57 -7.80
CA LYS A 146 20.55 6.93 -8.09
C LYS A 146 20.71 7.11 -9.59
N ASN A 147 20.42 8.30 -10.11
CA ASN A 147 20.94 8.71 -11.41
C ASN A 147 22.42 9.12 -11.25
N ASN A 148 23.23 8.78 -12.25
CA ASN A 148 24.69 8.70 -12.30
C ASN A 148 25.50 9.99 -12.06
N HIS A 149 25.12 10.91 -11.19
CA HIS A 149 26.05 11.96 -10.78
C HIS A 149 26.30 11.87 -9.26
N GLU A 150 27.57 11.60 -8.96
CA GLU A 150 28.15 11.56 -7.64
C GLU A 150 27.92 12.88 -6.91
N VAL A 151 27.02 12.89 -5.95
CA VAL A 151 27.11 13.83 -4.84
C VAL A 151 26.86 13.05 -3.55
N ASN A 152 27.92 12.88 -2.81
CA ASN A 152 28.03 12.29 -1.50
C ASN A 152 27.34 13.14 -0.41
N HIS A 153 26.05 13.44 -0.55
CA HIS A 153 25.30 14.16 0.48
C HIS A 153 23.97 13.43 0.71
N GLY A 154 24.10 12.23 1.28
CA GLY A 154 22.94 11.38 1.53
C GLY A 154 22.35 11.56 2.89
N LEU A 155 21.44 10.73 3.19
CA LEU A 155 21.26 10.11 4.52
C LEU A 155 22.50 9.25 4.70
N ALA A 156 23.50 9.92 4.99
CA ALA A 156 24.85 9.72 4.73
C ALA A 156 25.42 8.88 5.83
N GLY A 157 26.23 8.05 5.52
CA GLY A 157 27.04 7.30 6.39
C GLY A 157 27.00 5.82 6.24
N TYR A 158 25.94 5.29 5.70
CA TYR A 158 26.09 4.08 4.93
C TYR A 158 26.54 4.53 3.55
N ASP A 159 27.62 3.93 3.09
CA ASP A 159 28.07 4.03 1.72
C ASP A 159 26.98 3.45 0.82
N TYR A 160 25.94 4.27 0.55
CA TYR A 160 24.77 3.89 -0.24
C TYR A 160 25.12 3.54 -1.68
N ASP A 161 26.35 3.79 -2.07
CA ASP A 161 26.84 3.36 -3.38
C ASP A 161 26.94 1.82 -3.47
N HIS A 162 26.95 1.12 -2.34
CA HIS A 162 27.05 -0.34 -2.28
C HIS A 162 25.75 -1.07 -1.92
N ILE A 163 24.75 -0.40 -1.30
CA ILE A 163 23.50 -1.06 -0.92
C ILE A 163 22.37 -0.57 -1.83
N LYS A 164 22.18 -1.25 -2.95
CA LYS A 164 21.07 -1.02 -3.89
C LYS A 164 19.79 -1.74 -3.50
N GLU A 165 19.88 -2.74 -2.65
CA GLU A 165 18.78 -3.67 -2.33
C GLU A 165 18.73 -3.97 -0.83
N PHE A 166 17.50 -3.94 -0.29
CA PHE A 166 17.20 -4.14 1.12
C PHE A 166 16.14 -5.25 1.22
N ASP A 167 16.51 -6.35 1.83
CA ASP A 167 15.59 -7.40 2.26
C ASP A 167 14.88 -7.00 3.57
N PHE A 168 13.96 -7.82 4.03
CA PHE A 168 13.19 -7.55 5.25
C PHE A 168 14.10 -7.40 6.48
N GLU A 169 15.19 -8.14 6.58
CA GLU A 169 16.13 -8.07 7.70
C GLU A 169 16.78 -6.69 7.78
N LYS A 170 17.29 -6.18 6.66
CA LYS A 170 17.88 -4.84 6.58
C LYS A 170 16.84 -3.75 6.83
N ILE A 171 15.63 -3.89 6.29
CA ILE A 171 14.53 -2.96 6.52
C ILE A 171 14.20 -2.93 8.03
N SER A 172 14.08 -4.09 8.67
CA SER A 172 13.79 -4.18 10.11
C SER A 172 14.90 -3.60 10.99
N TYR A 173 16.14 -3.60 10.51
CA TYR A 173 17.24 -2.94 11.20
C TYR A 173 17.17 -1.42 11.10
N MET A 174 16.76 -0.88 9.93
CA MET A 174 16.75 0.56 9.67
C MET A 174 15.58 1.30 10.33
N TYR A 175 14.45 0.63 10.57
CA TYR A 175 13.26 1.26 11.08
C TYR A 175 12.93 0.82 12.50
N LYS A 176 12.39 1.73 13.33
CA LYS A 176 11.92 1.39 14.69
C LYS A 176 10.88 0.29 14.67
N VAL A 177 9.93 0.41 13.74
CA VAL A 177 8.87 -0.57 13.49
C VAL A 177 8.76 -0.71 11.97
N PRO A 178 9.14 -1.87 11.38
CA PRO A 178 9.12 -2.09 9.93
C PRO A 178 7.71 -2.47 9.43
N ILE A 179 6.72 -1.69 9.81
CA ILE A 179 5.30 -1.88 9.43
C ILE A 179 4.74 -0.51 9.11
N MET A 180 3.99 -0.41 8.01
CA MET A 180 3.28 0.81 7.61
C MET A 180 1.78 0.62 7.81
N PRO A 181 1.19 1.11 8.90
CA PRO A 181 -0.27 1.13 9.04
C PRO A 181 -0.91 1.96 7.93
N TYR A 182 -2.09 1.58 7.47
CA TYR A 182 -2.84 2.36 6.50
C TYR A 182 -4.32 2.44 6.84
N ILE A 183 -4.96 3.48 6.30
CA ILE A 183 -6.40 3.59 6.15
C ILE A 183 -6.74 3.78 4.67
N LYS A 184 -7.88 3.24 4.25
CA LYS A 184 -8.32 3.24 2.84
C LYS A 184 -9.79 3.59 2.73
N LEU A 185 -10.12 4.49 1.80
CA LEU A 185 -11.46 4.67 1.28
C LEU A 185 -11.54 3.96 -0.06
N ASN A 186 -12.59 3.18 -0.25
CA ASN A 186 -12.85 2.41 -1.46
C ASN A 186 -14.21 2.82 -2.03
N LEU A 187 -14.25 3.09 -3.33
CA LEU A 187 -15.48 3.28 -4.09
C LEU A 187 -15.42 2.34 -5.28
N GLU A 188 -16.44 1.50 -5.47
CA GLU A 188 -16.49 0.55 -6.57
C GLU A 188 -17.84 0.49 -7.23
N LYS A 189 -17.82 0.16 -8.52
CA LYS A 189 -18.97 -0.20 -9.35
C LYS A 189 -18.84 -1.65 -9.79
N ASN A 190 -19.86 -2.45 -9.53
CA ASN A 190 -19.97 -3.83 -9.92
C ASN A 190 -20.88 -3.96 -11.13
N PHE A 191 -20.41 -4.60 -12.18
CA PHE A 191 -21.16 -4.97 -13.39
C PHE A 191 -21.42 -6.47 -13.32
N TYR A 192 -22.63 -6.84 -12.94
CA TYR A 192 -23.03 -8.24 -12.78
C TYR A 192 -23.12 -8.94 -14.13
N MET A 193 -22.29 -9.97 -14.33
CA MET A 193 -22.27 -10.79 -15.53
C MET A 193 -23.14 -12.05 -15.34
N SER A 194 -23.31 -12.48 -14.09
CA SER A 194 -24.23 -13.55 -13.70
C SER A 194 -24.70 -13.33 -12.26
N GLU A 195 -25.48 -14.27 -11.73
CA GLU A 195 -25.88 -14.25 -10.31
C GLU A 195 -24.71 -14.44 -9.35
N LEU A 196 -23.61 -15.05 -9.80
CA LEU A 196 -22.49 -15.45 -8.96
C LEU A 196 -21.29 -14.52 -9.09
N TRP A 197 -21.12 -13.80 -10.17
CA TRP A 197 -19.93 -13.00 -10.38
C TRP A 197 -20.17 -11.68 -11.12
N ALA A 198 -19.30 -10.74 -10.84
CA ALA A 198 -19.31 -9.40 -11.38
C ALA A 198 -17.91 -8.94 -11.76
N PHE A 199 -17.83 -8.12 -12.81
CA PHE A 199 -16.67 -7.30 -13.10
C PHE A 199 -16.72 -6.05 -12.22
N LYS A 200 -15.59 -5.65 -11.64
CA LYS A 200 -15.47 -4.50 -10.75
C LYS A 200 -14.57 -3.44 -11.36
N ILE A 201 -14.97 -2.19 -11.24
CA ILE A 201 -14.14 -1.02 -11.48
C ILE A 201 -14.27 -0.13 -10.25
N GLY A 202 -13.17 0.44 -9.79
CA GLY A 202 -13.24 1.34 -8.64
C GLY A 202 -12.00 2.19 -8.46
N ALA A 203 -12.04 2.94 -7.38
CA ALA A 203 -10.93 3.79 -6.94
C ALA A 203 -10.69 3.62 -5.43
N ASN A 204 -9.43 3.68 -5.06
CA ASN A 204 -8.97 3.70 -3.68
C ASN A 204 -8.27 5.03 -3.39
N LEU A 205 -8.56 5.61 -2.23
CA LEU A 205 -7.76 6.64 -1.61
C LEU A 205 -7.12 6.04 -0.36
N VAL A 206 -5.80 5.93 -0.34
CA VAL A 206 -5.04 5.22 0.72
C VAL A 206 -4.08 6.19 1.39
N TYR A 207 -4.21 6.33 2.71
CA TYR A 207 -3.22 7.04 3.51
C TYR A 207 -2.38 6.03 4.30
N ASN A 208 -1.06 6.02 4.03
CA ASN A 208 -0.08 5.22 4.74
C ASN A 208 0.61 6.10 5.79
N PHE A 209 0.59 5.65 7.04
CA PHE A 209 1.25 6.36 8.15
C PHE A 209 2.78 6.25 8.09
N GLY A 210 3.30 5.42 7.17
CA GLY A 210 4.71 5.24 6.90
C GLY A 210 5.49 4.59 8.03
N MET A 211 6.82 4.79 7.98
CA MET A 211 7.75 4.24 8.96
C MET A 211 8.66 5.35 9.49
N GLU A 212 9.19 5.15 10.70
CA GLU A 212 10.17 6.02 11.34
C GLU A 212 11.52 5.32 11.38
N PHE A 213 12.57 5.98 10.92
CA PHE A 213 13.94 5.46 11.01
C PHE A 213 14.42 5.33 12.45
N ASP A 214 15.14 4.27 12.75
CA ASP A 214 15.80 4.06 14.02
C ASP A 214 17.14 4.81 14.03
N MET A 215 17.07 6.09 14.38
CA MET A 215 18.24 6.97 14.33
C MET A 215 19.32 6.54 15.33
N ASP A 216 18.98 5.85 16.42
CA ASP A 216 19.95 5.39 17.42
C ASP A 216 20.81 4.25 16.85
N LYS A 217 20.20 3.32 16.11
CA LYS A 217 20.97 2.29 15.39
C LYS A 217 21.80 2.88 14.25
N LEU A 218 21.24 3.84 13.53
CA LEU A 218 21.93 4.47 12.40
C LEU A 218 23.09 5.38 12.86
N LYS A 219 23.00 6.02 14.03
CA LYS A 219 24.08 6.85 14.62
C LYS A 219 25.26 6.04 15.16
N SER A 220 25.11 4.76 15.43
CA SER A 220 26.19 3.89 15.91
C SER A 220 27.27 3.61 14.85
N GLY A 221 27.02 3.90 13.58
CA GLY A 221 28.00 3.93 12.51
C GLY A 221 28.85 5.20 12.53
N SER A 222 29.98 5.22 11.80
CA SER A 222 31.03 6.27 11.81
C SER A 222 30.58 7.67 11.37
N TYR A 223 29.30 7.94 11.25
CA TYR A 223 28.76 9.18 10.70
C TYR A 223 27.79 9.87 11.67
N LYS A 224 28.11 11.10 12.05
CA LYS A 224 27.22 11.99 12.79
C LYS A 224 26.17 12.54 11.83
N TYR A 225 24.94 12.01 11.90
CA TYR A 225 23.81 12.63 11.22
C TYR A 225 23.28 13.80 12.01
N GLY A 226 22.97 14.88 11.30
CA GLY A 226 22.27 16.02 11.86
C GLY A 226 20.77 15.79 12.09
N TYR A 227 20.28 14.53 12.07
CA TYR A 227 18.85 14.23 12.23
C TYR A 227 18.58 13.54 13.56
N ASP A 228 17.57 14.03 14.30
CA ASP A 228 17.02 13.34 15.47
C ASP A 228 15.87 12.43 15.09
N LYS A 229 15.11 12.82 14.07
CA LYS A 229 13.97 12.06 13.62
C LYS A 229 13.79 12.16 12.11
N TYR A 230 13.50 11.04 11.49
CA TYR A 230 13.06 10.98 10.10
C TYR A 230 11.90 10.00 9.98
N LYS A 231 10.77 10.51 9.49
CA LYS A 231 9.55 9.75 9.26
C LYS A 231 8.99 10.12 7.89
N PHE A 232 8.36 9.16 7.22
CA PHE A 232 7.60 9.42 6.00
C PHE A 232 6.19 8.85 6.10
N SER A 233 5.26 9.43 5.36
CA SER A 233 3.89 8.96 5.16
C SER A 233 3.50 9.22 3.72
N SER A 234 2.41 8.63 3.23
CA SER A 234 1.98 8.85 1.85
C SER A 234 0.46 8.83 1.70
N LEU A 235 -0.01 9.57 0.72
CA LEU A 235 -1.40 9.56 0.25
C LEU A 235 -1.40 9.07 -1.20
N SER A 236 -2.09 7.97 -1.48
CA SER A 236 -2.18 7.39 -2.82
C SER A 236 -3.62 7.41 -3.32
N PHE A 237 -3.77 7.68 -4.61
CA PHE A 237 -5.01 7.49 -5.35
C PHE A 237 -4.78 6.41 -6.41
N GLU A 238 -5.57 5.34 -6.37
CA GLU A 238 -5.46 4.21 -7.29
C GLU A 238 -6.79 3.95 -7.99
N VAL A 239 -6.76 3.66 -9.28
CA VAL A 239 -7.87 3.07 -10.01
C VAL A 239 -7.62 1.58 -10.13
N PHE A 240 -8.64 0.75 -9.91
CA PHE A 240 -8.50 -0.70 -9.96
C PHE A 240 -9.58 -1.36 -10.82
N PHE A 241 -9.26 -2.57 -11.26
CA PHE A 241 -10.15 -3.49 -11.95
C PHE A 241 -10.10 -4.85 -11.25
N GLY A 242 -11.19 -5.58 -11.27
CA GLY A 242 -11.23 -6.89 -10.61
C GLY A 242 -12.46 -7.72 -10.99
N LEU A 243 -12.47 -8.91 -10.42
CA LEU A 243 -13.60 -9.83 -10.46
C LEU A 243 -14.07 -10.09 -9.04
N GLY A 244 -15.39 -10.17 -8.88
CA GLY A 244 -16.02 -10.50 -7.61
C GLY A 244 -16.98 -11.66 -7.76
N PHE A 245 -17.05 -12.51 -6.73
CA PHE A 245 -17.86 -13.72 -6.66
C PHE A 245 -18.66 -13.74 -5.36
N GLY A 246 -19.82 -14.45 -5.40
CA GLY A 246 -20.63 -14.70 -4.22
C GLY A 246 -21.48 -13.53 -3.75
N ARG A 247 -21.54 -12.46 -4.51
CA ARG A 247 -22.37 -11.30 -4.20
C ARG A 247 -23.74 -11.45 -4.86
N PRO A 248 -24.82 -11.57 -4.09
CA PRO A 248 -26.17 -11.57 -4.66
C PRO A 248 -26.47 -10.20 -5.29
N LYS A 249 -27.19 -10.22 -6.43
CA LYS A 249 -27.83 -9.04 -6.99
C LYS A 249 -28.80 -8.42 -6.00
#